data_d4ee6cac304d1a12a4264ab4384995db
#
_entry.id   d4ee6cac304d1a12a4264ab4384995db
#
_cell.length_a   1.000
_cell.length_b   1.000
_cell.length_c   1.000
_cell.angle_alpha   90.00
_cell.angle_beta   90.00
_cell.angle_gamma   90.00
#
_symmetry.space_group_name_H-M   'P 1'
#
loop_
_entity.id
_entity.type
_entity.pdbx_description
1 polymer ?
#
loop_
_entity_poly.entity_id
_entity_poly.type
_entity_poly.pdbx_seq_one_letter_code
_entity_poly.pdbx_strand_id
1 'polypeptide(L)'
;MIYGYHRTSTTDQHLDRGLKEIERFCANQNLNLEKIYTDQQTGKNFNRPRYQVLKEDILREGDTLIVTELDRLGRNKQDTLKELRYFAEKGVRVMILEIPTTTQDLSTLDNSMAKMIMETINNMLIELYATMAQAEIEKKEKRQQEGIEAKKARGEWSDYGRPKAEKPSN
;
A
#
# COMPACT_ATOMS: atom_id res chain seq x y z
N MET A 1 -13.38 15.45 -3.62
CA MET A 1 -11.96 15.80 -3.92
C MET A 1 -11.16 14.55 -4.21
N ILE A 2 -9.95 14.66 -4.83
CA ILE A 2 -9.11 13.52 -5.17
C ILE A 2 -7.77 13.67 -4.48
N TYR A 3 -7.39 12.67 -3.71
CA TYR A 3 -6.14 12.62 -2.95
C TYR A 3 -5.32 11.40 -3.35
N GLY A 4 -4.01 11.52 -3.33
CA GLY A 4 -3.09 10.41 -3.49
C GLY A 4 -2.47 10.00 -2.16
N TYR A 5 -2.13 8.72 -2.04
CA TYR A 5 -1.27 8.22 -0.96
C TYR A 5 -0.20 7.30 -1.51
N HIS A 6 1.02 7.52 -1.06
CA HIS A 6 2.14 6.65 -1.40
C HIS A 6 3.03 6.41 -0.19
N ARG A 7 3.53 5.18 -0.06
CA ARG A 7 4.42 4.75 1.01
C ARG A 7 5.66 4.07 0.45
N THR A 8 6.84 4.47 0.90
CA THR A 8 8.10 3.79 0.57
C THR A 8 8.80 3.24 1.81
N SER A 9 9.61 2.20 1.62
CA SER A 9 10.46 1.63 2.67
C SER A 9 11.87 2.22 2.70
N THR A 10 12.34 2.84 1.62
CA THR A 10 13.71 3.36 1.47
C THR A 10 13.78 4.46 0.41
N THR A 11 14.77 5.35 0.56
CA THR A 11 15.35 6.36 -0.33
C THR A 11 14.48 7.00 -1.44
N ASP A 12 14.78 8.24 -1.72
CA ASP A 12 14.08 9.20 -2.57
C ASP A 12 13.65 8.70 -3.96
N GLN A 13 14.41 7.79 -4.59
CA GLN A 13 14.12 7.31 -5.94
C GLN A 13 12.80 6.52 -6.07
N HIS A 14 12.44 5.72 -5.04
CA HIS A 14 11.18 4.96 -5.05
C HIS A 14 9.98 5.84 -4.70
N LEU A 15 10.20 6.88 -3.90
CA LEU A 15 9.18 7.86 -3.58
C LEU A 15 8.77 8.63 -4.84
N ASP A 16 9.75 9.16 -5.58
CA ASP A 16 9.52 9.91 -6.82
C ASP A 16 8.76 9.11 -7.88
N ARG A 17 9.03 7.81 -7.99
CA ARG A 17 8.33 6.95 -8.96
C ARG A 17 6.83 6.88 -8.66
N GLY A 18 6.45 6.60 -7.42
CA GLY A 18 5.05 6.48 -7.04
C GLY A 18 4.29 7.80 -7.13
N LEU A 19 4.93 8.92 -6.78
CA LEU A 19 4.33 10.25 -6.95
C LEU A 19 4.04 10.53 -8.43
N LYS A 20 5.03 10.37 -9.30
CA LYS A 20 4.91 10.57 -10.75
C LYS A 20 3.86 9.64 -11.38
N GLU A 21 3.70 8.45 -10.87
CA GLU A 21 2.68 7.49 -11.35
C GLU A 21 1.28 8.00 -11.07
N ILE A 22 1.00 8.47 -9.85
CA ILE A 22 -0.29 9.05 -9.46
C ILE A 22 -0.55 10.33 -10.28
N GLU A 23 0.42 11.24 -10.36
CA GLU A 23 0.30 12.49 -11.11
C GLU A 23 0.01 12.23 -12.59
N ARG A 24 0.75 11.31 -13.22
CA ARG A 24 0.55 10.93 -14.63
C ARG A 24 -0.83 10.32 -14.85
N PHE A 25 -1.28 9.45 -13.96
CA PHE A 25 -2.61 8.87 -14.03
C PHE A 25 -3.68 9.97 -13.97
N CYS A 26 -3.59 10.88 -13.01
CA CYS A 26 -4.54 11.98 -12.89
C CYS A 26 -4.54 12.89 -14.13
N ALA A 27 -3.35 13.23 -14.65
CA ALA A 27 -3.22 14.04 -15.86
C ALA A 27 -3.86 13.36 -17.09
N ASN A 28 -3.63 12.05 -17.27
CA ASN A 28 -4.17 11.29 -18.39
C ASN A 28 -5.71 11.14 -18.33
N GLN A 29 -6.27 11.12 -17.13
CA GLN A 29 -7.70 11.00 -16.90
C GLN A 29 -8.41 12.37 -16.71
N ASN A 30 -7.69 13.49 -16.85
CA ASN A 30 -8.16 14.85 -16.58
C ASN A 30 -8.78 14.98 -15.16
N LEU A 31 -8.18 14.31 -14.18
CA LEU A 31 -8.59 14.35 -12.79
C LEU A 31 -7.86 15.48 -12.05
N ASN A 32 -8.58 16.27 -11.26
CA ASN A 32 -7.99 17.31 -10.43
C ASN A 32 -7.48 16.73 -9.12
N LEU A 33 -6.19 16.43 -9.08
CA LEU A 33 -5.50 15.92 -7.91
C LEU A 33 -5.21 17.06 -6.91
N GLU A 34 -5.79 16.97 -5.73
CA GLU A 34 -5.62 17.99 -4.68
C GLU A 34 -4.24 17.91 -4.03
N LYS A 35 -3.87 16.72 -3.56
CA LYS A 35 -2.59 16.49 -2.86
C LYS A 35 -2.25 15.01 -2.79
N ILE A 36 -0.94 14.72 -2.77
CA ILE A 36 -0.42 13.39 -2.43
C ILE A 36 0.17 13.41 -1.02
N TYR A 37 -0.28 12.50 -0.18
CA TYR A 37 0.28 12.27 1.16
C TYR A 37 1.30 11.14 1.09
N THR A 38 2.43 11.32 1.77
CA THR A 38 3.53 10.36 1.71
C THR A 38 4.03 10.01 3.09
N ASP A 39 4.22 8.72 3.34
CA ASP A 39 4.94 8.21 4.51
C ASP A 39 6.20 7.48 4.05
N GLN A 40 7.32 7.83 4.67
CA GLN A 40 8.59 7.14 4.47
C GLN A 40 8.89 6.31 5.71
N GLN A 41 9.10 5.01 5.53
CA GLN A 41 9.30 4.10 6.65
C GLN A 41 10.54 3.25 6.47
N THR A 42 11.34 3.22 7.52
CA THR A 42 12.49 2.31 7.64
C THR A 42 12.15 1.18 8.62
N GLY A 43 12.21 -0.06 8.16
CA GLY A 43 12.19 -1.23 9.05
C GLY A 43 10.86 -1.54 9.74
N LYS A 44 10.92 -1.92 11.01
CA LYS A 44 9.83 -2.55 11.77
C LYS A 44 8.70 -1.60 12.23
N ASN A 45 8.89 -0.30 12.09
CA ASN A 45 7.94 0.67 12.60
C ASN A 45 6.87 1.00 11.55
N PHE A 46 5.61 0.66 11.85
CA PHE A 46 4.46 0.89 10.97
C PHE A 46 3.70 2.17 11.36
N ASN A 47 4.38 3.14 11.89
CA ASN A 47 3.78 4.43 12.14
C ASN A 47 3.61 5.18 10.81
N ARG A 48 2.37 5.48 10.42
CA ARG A 48 2.00 6.19 9.18
C ARG A 48 1.26 7.48 9.52
N PRO A 49 1.93 8.49 10.06
CA PRO A 49 1.26 9.70 10.56
C PRO A 49 0.52 10.46 9.45
N ARG A 50 1.07 10.51 8.25
CA ARG A 50 0.44 11.19 7.11
C ARG A 50 -0.79 10.44 6.60
N TYR A 51 -0.73 9.10 6.59
CA TYR A 51 -1.87 8.26 6.28
C TYR A 51 -3.02 8.43 7.28
N GLN A 52 -2.70 8.47 8.58
CA GLN A 52 -3.72 8.66 9.61
C GLN A 52 -4.42 10.01 9.46
N VAL A 53 -3.67 11.09 9.26
CA VAL A 53 -4.24 12.41 8.99
C VAL A 53 -5.12 12.38 7.73
N LEU A 54 -4.65 11.76 6.65
CA LEU A 54 -5.43 11.63 5.42
C LEU A 54 -6.74 10.87 5.65
N LYS A 55 -6.64 9.73 6.33
CA LYS A 55 -7.75 8.82 6.60
C LYS A 55 -8.82 9.43 7.51
N GLU A 56 -8.38 10.06 8.61
CA GLU A 56 -9.27 10.48 9.69
C GLU A 56 -9.72 11.94 9.53
N ASP A 57 -8.80 12.83 9.16
CA ASP A 57 -9.03 14.26 9.18
C ASP A 57 -9.37 14.87 7.83
N ILE A 58 -8.90 14.29 6.72
CA ILE A 58 -9.02 14.90 5.38
C ILE A 58 -10.14 14.25 4.56
N LEU A 59 -10.07 12.94 4.33
CA LEU A 59 -11.03 12.24 3.47
C LEU A 59 -12.45 12.30 4.03
N ARG A 60 -13.39 12.64 3.16
CA ARG A 60 -14.83 12.72 3.45
C ARG A 60 -15.62 11.86 2.48
N GLU A 61 -16.89 11.63 2.77
CA GLU A 61 -17.82 10.99 1.84
C GLU A 61 -17.81 11.69 0.47
N GLY A 62 -17.74 10.89 -0.58
CA GLY A 62 -17.65 11.37 -1.96
C GLY A 62 -16.23 11.70 -2.43
N ASP A 63 -15.22 11.65 -1.57
CA ASP A 63 -13.82 11.81 -1.96
C ASP A 63 -13.26 10.53 -2.61
N THR A 64 -12.14 10.70 -3.33
CA THR A 64 -11.42 9.60 -3.96
C THR A 64 -9.99 9.54 -3.43
N LEU A 65 -9.56 8.36 -3.02
CA LEU A 65 -8.19 8.04 -2.65
C LEU A 65 -7.53 7.22 -3.76
N ILE A 66 -6.39 7.69 -4.27
CA ILE A 66 -5.58 6.97 -5.27
C ILE A 66 -4.33 6.42 -4.60
N VAL A 67 -4.09 5.13 -4.79
CA VAL A 67 -2.85 4.43 -4.38
C VAL A 67 -2.25 3.70 -5.58
N THR A 68 -0.93 3.56 -5.62
CA THR A 68 -0.24 2.84 -6.70
C THR A 68 -0.46 1.33 -6.60
N GLU A 69 -0.31 0.78 -5.42
CA GLU A 69 -0.35 -0.65 -5.14
C GLU A 69 -1.18 -0.93 -3.89
N LEU A 70 -1.76 -2.11 -3.81
CA LEU A 70 -2.66 -2.51 -2.72
C LEU A 70 -1.93 -2.58 -1.37
N ASP A 71 -0.65 -2.97 -1.36
CA ASP A 71 0.18 -3.08 -0.16
C ASP A 71 0.47 -1.72 0.52
N ARG A 72 0.15 -0.61 -0.15
CA ARG A 72 0.25 0.73 0.45
C ARG A 72 -0.78 0.93 1.56
N LEU A 73 -1.91 0.23 1.51
CA LEU A 73 -2.99 0.35 2.49
C LEU A 73 -2.76 -0.45 3.77
N GLY A 74 -2.19 -1.66 3.67
CA GLY A 74 -2.01 -2.55 4.81
C GLY A 74 -0.66 -3.26 4.83
N ARG A 75 -0.36 -3.97 5.92
CA ARG A 75 0.85 -4.80 6.08
C ARG A 75 0.66 -6.21 5.54
N ASN A 76 -0.55 -6.67 5.61
CA ASN A 76 -0.96 -8.02 5.26
C ASN A 76 -2.36 -7.97 4.65
N LYS A 77 -2.82 -9.11 4.17
CA LYS A 77 -4.15 -9.23 3.55
C LYS A 77 -5.27 -8.70 4.45
N GLN A 78 -5.26 -9.06 5.73
CA GLN A 78 -6.36 -8.70 6.65
C GLN A 78 -6.41 -7.19 6.90
N ASP A 79 -5.27 -6.57 7.17
CA ASP A 79 -5.18 -5.12 7.36
C ASP A 79 -5.63 -4.37 6.11
N THR A 80 -5.19 -4.81 4.93
CA THR A 80 -5.56 -4.20 3.65
C THR A 80 -7.06 -4.26 3.40
N LEU A 81 -7.68 -5.43 3.57
CA LEU A 81 -9.12 -5.59 3.40
C LEU A 81 -9.92 -4.81 4.43
N LYS A 82 -9.41 -4.68 5.67
CA LYS A 82 -10.02 -3.84 6.72
C LYS A 82 -10.00 -2.37 6.32
N GLU A 83 -8.90 -1.87 5.78
CA GLU A 83 -8.81 -0.49 5.31
C GLU A 83 -9.77 -0.22 4.15
N LEU A 84 -9.88 -1.14 3.19
CA LEU A 84 -10.81 -0.99 2.07
C LEU A 84 -12.28 -0.96 2.53
N ARG A 85 -12.64 -1.81 3.50
CA ARG A 85 -13.99 -1.79 4.11
C ARG A 85 -14.24 -0.46 4.81
N TYR A 86 -13.28 0.02 5.59
CA TYR A 86 -13.39 1.31 6.26
C TYR A 86 -13.67 2.45 5.27
N PHE A 87 -12.95 2.50 4.14
CA PHE A 87 -13.18 3.53 3.13
C PHE A 87 -14.53 3.37 2.44
N ALA A 88 -14.94 2.15 2.15
CA ALA A 88 -16.26 1.88 1.58
C ALA A 88 -17.40 2.32 2.52
N GLU A 89 -17.30 2.02 3.81
CA GLU A 89 -18.26 2.46 4.85
C GLU A 89 -18.26 3.98 5.02
N LYS A 90 -17.11 4.62 4.86
CA LYS A 90 -16.96 6.09 4.89
C LYS A 90 -17.46 6.77 3.62
N GLY A 91 -17.83 6.02 2.58
CA GLY A 91 -18.23 6.56 1.28
C GLY A 91 -17.06 7.16 0.48
N VAL A 92 -15.82 6.72 0.76
CA VAL A 92 -14.61 7.12 0.05
C VAL A 92 -14.31 6.08 -1.03
N ARG A 93 -14.19 6.53 -2.28
CA ARG A 93 -13.78 5.67 -3.40
C ARG A 93 -12.27 5.43 -3.33
N VAL A 94 -11.84 4.17 -3.44
CA VAL A 94 -10.42 3.83 -3.54
C VAL A 94 -10.10 3.35 -4.95
N MET A 95 -9.15 4.03 -5.62
CA MET A 95 -8.58 3.64 -6.90
C MET A 95 -7.17 3.06 -6.67
N ILE A 96 -6.94 1.85 -7.17
CA ILE A 96 -5.67 1.13 -7.04
C ILE A 96 -5.08 0.97 -8.43
N LEU A 97 -3.98 1.66 -8.74
CA LEU A 97 -3.45 1.74 -10.11
C LEU A 97 -2.99 0.39 -10.66
N GLU A 98 -2.50 -0.51 -9.81
CA GLU A 98 -2.17 -1.89 -10.21
C GLU A 98 -3.40 -2.76 -10.51
N ILE A 99 -4.62 -2.31 -10.15
CA ILE A 99 -5.89 -2.97 -10.44
C ILE A 99 -6.75 -2.04 -11.27
N PRO A 100 -6.57 -1.99 -12.60
CA PRO A 100 -7.17 -0.98 -13.48
C PRO A 100 -8.70 -0.95 -13.43
N THR A 101 -9.35 -2.06 -13.11
CA THR A 101 -10.80 -2.13 -12.98
C THR A 101 -11.34 -1.26 -11.84
N THR A 102 -10.54 -0.96 -10.80
CA THR A 102 -10.92 -0.05 -9.71
C THR A 102 -10.95 1.41 -10.14
N THR A 103 -10.26 1.74 -11.22
CA THR A 103 -10.18 3.11 -11.73
C THR A 103 -11.33 3.48 -12.66
N GLN A 104 -12.11 2.50 -13.11
CA GLN A 104 -13.25 2.73 -14.01
C GLN A 104 -14.39 3.42 -13.28
N ASP A 105 -15.02 4.37 -13.96
CA ASP A 105 -16.23 5.03 -13.42
C ASP A 105 -17.46 4.17 -13.69
N LEU A 106 -17.88 3.45 -12.66
CA LEU A 106 -19.06 2.60 -12.72
C LEU A 106 -20.39 3.38 -12.64
N SER A 107 -20.35 4.67 -12.33
CA SER A 107 -21.56 5.51 -12.30
C SER A 107 -22.13 5.76 -13.69
N THR A 108 -21.31 5.60 -14.73
CA THR A 108 -21.70 5.74 -16.14
C THR A 108 -22.44 4.52 -16.70
N LEU A 109 -22.52 3.42 -15.94
CA LEU A 109 -23.22 2.22 -16.35
C LEU A 109 -24.72 2.37 -16.07
N ASP A 110 -25.52 2.48 -17.13
CA ASP A 110 -26.99 2.60 -17.05
C ASP A 110 -27.68 1.31 -16.54
N ASN A 111 -26.96 0.18 -16.57
CA ASN A 111 -27.47 -1.11 -16.16
C ASN A 111 -26.99 -1.48 -14.75
N SER A 112 -27.92 -1.55 -13.80
CA SER A 112 -27.65 -1.93 -12.41
C SER A 112 -27.01 -3.32 -12.27
N MET A 113 -27.35 -4.26 -13.17
CA MET A 113 -26.74 -5.59 -13.19
C MET A 113 -25.28 -5.53 -13.65
N ALA A 114 -24.95 -4.76 -14.70
CA ALA A 114 -23.59 -4.57 -15.16
C ALA A 114 -22.71 -3.93 -14.08
N LYS A 115 -23.23 -2.93 -13.37
CA LYS A 115 -22.56 -2.30 -12.23
C LYS A 115 -22.27 -3.33 -11.13
N MET A 116 -23.25 -4.12 -10.74
CA MET A 116 -23.10 -5.15 -9.70
C MET A 116 -22.07 -6.23 -10.10
N ILE A 117 -22.06 -6.64 -11.37
CA ILE A 117 -21.06 -7.58 -11.90
C ILE A 117 -19.65 -6.97 -11.82
N MET A 118 -19.47 -5.72 -12.22
CA MET A 118 -18.17 -5.03 -12.17
C MET A 118 -17.68 -4.83 -10.73
N GLU A 119 -18.56 -4.46 -9.80
CA GLU A 119 -18.24 -4.39 -8.38
C GLU A 119 -17.80 -5.75 -7.82
N THR A 120 -18.49 -6.82 -8.22
CA THR A 120 -18.11 -8.20 -7.83
C THR A 120 -16.74 -8.58 -8.38
N ILE A 121 -16.47 -8.29 -9.66
CA ILE A 121 -15.16 -8.53 -10.27
C ILE A 121 -14.07 -7.74 -9.56
N ASN A 122 -14.29 -6.45 -9.24
CA ASN A 122 -13.34 -5.64 -8.50
C ASN A 122 -13.03 -6.24 -7.13
N ASN A 123 -14.03 -6.67 -6.38
CA ASN A 123 -13.85 -7.30 -5.08
C ASN A 123 -13.05 -8.60 -5.18
N MET A 124 -13.33 -9.44 -6.18
CA MET A 124 -12.57 -10.67 -6.43
C MET A 124 -11.10 -10.38 -6.77
N LEU A 125 -10.84 -9.38 -7.62
CA LEU A 125 -9.48 -8.99 -7.99
C LEU A 125 -8.72 -8.44 -6.79
N ILE A 126 -9.32 -7.56 -5.99
CA ILE A 126 -8.74 -7.04 -4.76
C ILE A 126 -8.35 -8.19 -3.82
N GLU A 127 -9.23 -9.17 -3.64
CA GLU A 127 -8.96 -10.31 -2.77
C GLU A 127 -7.85 -11.21 -3.31
N LEU A 128 -7.81 -11.41 -4.63
CA LEU A 128 -6.75 -12.16 -5.30
C LEU A 128 -5.39 -11.46 -5.12
N TYR A 129 -5.29 -10.15 -5.43
CA TYR A 129 -4.05 -9.39 -5.27
C TYR A 129 -3.59 -9.36 -3.81
N ALA A 130 -4.50 -9.16 -2.86
CA ALA A 130 -4.17 -9.20 -1.44
C ALA A 130 -3.64 -10.57 -1.00
N THR A 131 -4.17 -11.66 -1.57
CA THR A 131 -3.68 -13.02 -1.31
C THR A 131 -2.30 -13.25 -1.90
N MET A 132 -2.05 -12.78 -3.12
CA MET A 132 -0.73 -12.87 -3.77
C MET A 132 0.33 -12.08 -2.99
N ALA A 133 0.01 -10.85 -2.58
CA ALA A 133 0.90 -10.03 -1.76
C ALA A 133 1.23 -10.72 -0.41
N GLN A 134 0.26 -11.33 0.23
CA GLN A 134 0.47 -12.09 1.47
C GLN A 134 1.41 -13.30 1.24
N ALA A 135 1.19 -14.06 0.18
CA ALA A 135 2.05 -15.20 -0.17
C ALA A 135 3.50 -14.78 -0.45
N GLU A 136 3.71 -13.61 -1.04
CA GLU A 136 5.06 -13.07 -1.24
C GLU A 136 5.76 -12.70 0.07
N ILE A 137 5.03 -12.12 1.03
CA ILE A 137 5.54 -11.80 2.36
C ILE A 137 5.98 -13.08 3.05
N GLU A 138 5.12 -14.08 3.11
CA GLU A 138 5.40 -15.39 3.73
C GLU A 138 6.61 -16.08 3.10
N LYS A 139 6.73 -16.03 1.77
CA LYS A 139 7.89 -16.56 1.05
C LYS A 139 9.19 -15.84 1.39
N LYS A 140 9.16 -14.51 1.56
CA LYS A 140 10.31 -13.71 1.98
C LYS A 140 10.71 -14.04 3.42
N GLU A 141 9.75 -14.11 4.32
CA GLU A 141 9.99 -14.47 5.73
C GLU A 141 10.60 -15.87 5.87
N LYS A 142 10.05 -16.86 5.14
CA LYS A 142 10.58 -18.22 5.09
C LYS A 142 12.04 -18.24 4.62
N ARG A 143 12.36 -17.58 3.50
CA ARG A 143 13.74 -17.48 3.00
C ARG A 143 14.69 -16.79 3.99
N GLN A 144 14.22 -15.76 4.66
CA GLN A 144 14.99 -15.07 5.70
C GLN A 144 15.29 -16.01 6.86
N GLN A 145 14.29 -16.76 7.33
CA GLN A 145 14.44 -17.73 8.42
C GLN A 145 15.43 -18.83 8.04
N GLU A 146 15.28 -19.42 6.86
CA GLU A 146 16.20 -20.45 6.34
C GLU A 146 17.64 -19.91 6.25
N GLY A 147 17.82 -18.65 5.80
CA GLY A 147 19.12 -17.99 5.75
C GLY A 147 19.74 -17.78 7.15
N ILE A 148 18.93 -17.43 8.14
CA ILE A 148 19.34 -17.29 9.54
C ILE A 148 19.78 -18.65 10.11
N GLU A 149 19.00 -19.69 9.89
CA GLU A 149 19.30 -21.04 10.36
C GLU A 149 20.58 -21.59 9.74
N ALA A 150 20.77 -21.40 8.44
CA ALA A 150 21.98 -21.79 7.74
C ALA A 150 23.23 -21.08 8.30
N LYS A 151 23.14 -19.78 8.63
CA LYS A 151 24.25 -19.04 9.26
C LYS A 151 24.53 -19.50 10.68
N LYS A 152 23.50 -19.78 11.46
CA LYS A 152 23.65 -20.38 12.81
C LYS A 152 24.34 -21.73 12.77
N ALA A 153 23.94 -22.59 11.82
CA ALA A 153 24.55 -23.91 11.65
C ALA A 153 26.04 -23.86 11.27
N ARG A 154 26.47 -22.78 10.55
CA ARG A 154 27.88 -22.55 10.20
C ARG A 154 28.69 -21.83 11.30
N GLY A 155 28.07 -21.44 12.41
CA GLY A 155 28.72 -20.68 13.49
C GLY A 155 28.94 -19.19 13.15
N GLU A 156 28.42 -18.70 12.06
CA GLU A 156 28.62 -17.33 11.56
C GLU A 156 27.64 -16.31 12.17
N TRP A 157 26.81 -16.73 13.12
CA TRP A 157 25.74 -15.87 13.66
C TRP A 157 26.24 -14.81 14.63
N SER A 158 27.36 -15.07 15.35
CA SER A 158 27.95 -14.12 16.30
C SER A 158 28.41 -12.81 15.62
N ASP A 159 28.81 -12.90 14.35
CA ASP A 159 29.36 -11.78 13.58
C ASP A 159 28.28 -11.09 12.72
N TYR A 160 27.02 -11.53 12.86
CA TYR A 160 25.92 -11.00 12.10
C TYR A 160 25.17 -9.92 12.88
N GLY A 161 25.20 -8.70 12.37
CA GLY A 161 24.47 -7.56 12.94
C GLY A 161 25.26 -6.26 12.85
N ARG A 162 24.70 -5.21 13.45
CA ARG A 162 25.39 -3.92 13.55
C ARG A 162 26.61 -4.10 14.46
N PRO A 163 27.81 -3.64 14.06
CA PRO A 163 28.99 -3.67 14.92
C PRO A 163 28.68 -3.07 16.29
N LYS A 164 29.09 -3.75 17.36
CA LYS A 164 28.96 -3.21 18.71
C LYS A 164 29.74 -1.90 18.78
N ALA A 165 29.10 -0.81 19.21
CA ALA A 165 29.79 0.43 19.44
C ALA A 165 30.91 0.16 20.49
N GLU A 166 32.16 0.51 20.15
CA GLU A 166 33.27 0.47 21.11
C GLU A 166 32.94 1.42 22.25
N LYS A 167 32.99 0.91 23.46
CA LYS A 167 32.87 1.77 24.64
C LYS A 167 34.12 2.68 24.66
N PRO A 168 33.95 4.00 24.83
CA PRO A 168 35.12 4.86 25.03
C PRO A 168 35.89 4.35 26.25
N SER A 169 37.17 4.08 26.05
CA SER A 169 38.09 3.77 27.16
C SER A 169 38.22 5.02 28.02
N ASN A 170 37.98 4.85 29.30
CA ASN A 170 38.23 5.88 30.34
C ASN A 170 39.71 6.25 30.35
#